data_93f8e9ed1f9bbebeffa3e47ee54e63df
#
_entry.id   93f8e9ed1f9bbebeffa3e47ee54e63df
#
_cell.length_a   1.000
_cell.length_b   1.000
_cell.length_c   1.000
_cell.angle_alpha   90.00
_cell.angle_beta   90.00
_cell.angle_gamma   90.00
#
_symmetry.space_group_name_H-M   'P 1'
#
loop_
_entity.id
_entity.type
_entity.pdbx_description
1 polymer ?
#
loop_
_entity_poly.entity_id
_entity_poly.type
_entity_poly.pdbx_seq_one_letter_code
_entity_poly.pdbx_strand_id
1 'polypeptide(L)'
;MALGAALSMGAAAPASADPVAAPVKEPTSIADHRVKVYELLTKDGGFFYTASETEKERAVTAHGWSVTKTPMYYLSSAPFPGGKPLYRLRWTRKASYIITGSDSEREKLVASGSFRYEGVLGYAPSATSGKVVKIFRLTNNGRWRLAIEAHTEKILANEPGWKLDGPLLYQFTLDS
;
A
#
# COMPACT_ATOMS: atom_id res chain seq x y z
N MET A 1 -70.49 26.82 -48.34
CA MET A 1 -69.84 26.26 -47.10
C MET A 1 -68.82 25.22 -47.54
N ALA A 2 -67.60 25.57 -47.48
CA ALA A 2 -66.47 24.62 -47.83
C ALA A 2 -65.52 24.53 -46.64
N LEU A 3 -65.41 23.34 -46.07
CA LEU A 3 -64.44 23.06 -45.05
C LEU A 3 -63.14 22.72 -45.74
N GLY A 4 -62.08 23.46 -45.45
CA GLY A 4 -60.73 23.14 -45.82
C GLY A 4 -60.05 22.27 -44.74
N ALA A 5 -59.56 21.10 -45.12
CA ALA A 5 -58.75 20.26 -44.29
C ALA A 5 -57.30 20.66 -44.50
N ALA A 6 -56.60 21.05 -43.43
CA ALA A 6 -55.17 21.31 -43.42
C ALA A 6 -54.45 20.04 -43.06
N LEU A 7 -53.58 19.52 -43.95
CA LEU A 7 -52.59 18.47 -43.63
C LEU A 7 -51.42 19.10 -42.88
N SER A 8 -51.16 18.63 -41.66
CA SER A 8 -49.96 18.93 -40.95
C SER A 8 -48.88 17.88 -41.28
N MET A 9 -47.81 18.30 -41.95
CA MET A 9 -46.61 17.51 -42.14
C MET A 9 -45.84 17.48 -40.83
N GLY A 10 -45.78 16.32 -40.19
CA GLY A 10 -44.90 16.06 -39.04
C GLY A 10 -43.45 15.93 -39.51
N ALA A 11 -42.60 16.83 -39.06
CA ALA A 11 -41.18 16.75 -39.22
C ALA A 11 -40.63 15.67 -38.27
N ALA A 12 -39.98 14.62 -38.83
CA ALA A 12 -39.24 13.63 -38.05
C ALA A 12 -38.00 14.29 -37.46
N ALA A 13 -37.85 14.22 -36.15
CA ALA A 13 -36.61 14.61 -35.46
C ALA A 13 -35.45 13.65 -35.81
N PRO A 14 -34.23 14.16 -35.96
CA PRO A 14 -33.07 13.28 -36.19
C PRO A 14 -32.81 12.44 -34.94
N ALA A 15 -32.58 11.14 -35.14
CA ALA A 15 -32.15 10.21 -34.09
C ALA A 15 -30.80 10.67 -33.51
N SER A 16 -30.78 10.95 -32.21
CA SER A 16 -29.56 11.23 -31.49
C SER A 16 -28.71 9.96 -31.50
N ALA A 17 -27.54 10.03 -32.10
CA ALA A 17 -26.55 8.96 -32.01
C ALA A 17 -26.09 8.84 -30.53
N ASP A 18 -26.22 7.65 -29.96
CA ASP A 18 -25.70 7.36 -28.64
C ASP A 18 -24.20 7.67 -28.61
N PRO A 19 -23.67 8.31 -27.52
CA PRO A 19 -22.27 8.56 -27.41
C PRO A 19 -21.55 7.19 -27.35
N VAL A 20 -20.65 6.98 -28.30
CA VAL A 20 -19.74 5.82 -28.30
C VAL A 20 -19.00 5.84 -26.96
N ALA A 21 -19.26 4.84 -26.11
CA ALA A 21 -18.58 4.69 -24.84
C ALA A 21 -17.06 4.68 -25.10
N ALA A 22 -16.36 5.54 -24.38
CA ALA A 22 -14.91 5.58 -24.43
C ALA A 22 -14.36 4.17 -24.10
N PRO A 23 -13.26 3.72 -24.75
CA PRO A 23 -12.71 2.41 -24.52
C PRO A 23 -12.40 2.26 -23.02
N VAL A 24 -13.06 1.30 -22.38
CA VAL A 24 -12.75 0.92 -20.99
C VAL A 24 -11.32 0.39 -21.03
N LYS A 25 -10.42 1.11 -20.38
CA LYS A 25 -9.03 0.70 -20.25
C LYS A 25 -9.01 -0.66 -19.57
N GLU A 26 -8.51 -1.69 -20.25
CA GLU A 26 -8.33 -3.03 -19.69
C GLU A 26 -7.63 -2.92 -18.32
N PRO A 27 -8.01 -3.70 -17.30
CA PRO A 27 -7.33 -3.69 -16.04
C PRO A 27 -5.86 -4.04 -16.27
N THR A 28 -4.99 -3.08 -16.03
CA THR A 28 -3.53 -3.25 -16.04
C THR A 28 -3.17 -4.45 -15.17
N SER A 29 -2.27 -5.31 -15.62
CA SER A 29 -1.90 -6.50 -14.87
C SER A 29 -1.30 -6.10 -13.51
N ILE A 30 -1.43 -6.92 -12.48
CA ILE A 30 -0.83 -6.66 -11.16
C ILE A 30 0.69 -6.44 -11.30
N ALA A 31 1.33 -7.07 -12.29
CA ALA A 31 2.75 -6.92 -12.59
C ALA A 31 3.13 -5.46 -12.90
N ASP A 32 2.27 -4.72 -13.61
CA ASP A 32 2.53 -3.32 -14.00
C ASP A 32 2.46 -2.34 -12.82
N HIS A 33 1.88 -2.77 -11.71
CA HIS A 33 1.74 -1.99 -10.48
C HIS A 33 2.70 -2.41 -9.38
N ARG A 34 3.66 -3.30 -9.66
CA ARG A 34 4.62 -3.72 -8.64
C ARG A 34 5.60 -2.63 -8.32
N VAL A 35 5.70 -2.32 -7.03
CA VAL A 35 6.63 -1.37 -6.48
C VAL A 35 7.47 -2.02 -5.40
N LYS A 36 8.79 -1.80 -5.46
CA LYS A 36 9.72 -2.30 -4.46
C LYS A 36 9.51 -1.57 -3.14
N VAL A 37 9.54 -2.31 -2.03
CA VAL A 37 9.54 -1.73 -0.68
C VAL A 37 10.98 -1.52 -0.23
N TYR A 38 11.27 -0.38 0.37
CA TYR A 38 12.54 -0.02 0.99
C TYR A 38 12.38 0.06 2.50
N GLU A 39 13.37 -0.44 3.23
CA GLU A 39 13.51 -0.23 4.67
C GLU A 39 14.66 0.75 4.92
N LEU A 40 14.42 1.77 5.73
CA LEU A 40 15.43 2.71 6.18
C LEU A 40 15.49 2.74 7.70
N LEU A 41 16.70 2.84 8.23
CA LEU A 41 16.95 3.09 9.63
C LEU A 41 16.97 4.60 9.87
N THR A 42 16.13 5.07 10.80
CA THR A 42 16.07 6.49 11.19
C THR A 42 17.16 6.82 12.21
N LYS A 43 17.46 8.11 12.39
CA LYS A 43 18.44 8.56 13.40
C LYS A 43 18.04 8.20 14.84
N ASP A 44 16.74 8.02 15.09
CA ASP A 44 16.21 7.59 16.40
C ASP A 44 16.24 6.06 16.59
N GLY A 45 16.84 5.33 15.64
CA GLY A 45 16.89 3.88 15.65
C GLY A 45 15.56 3.19 15.34
N GLY A 46 14.58 3.95 14.84
CA GLY A 46 13.32 3.41 14.30
C GLY A 46 13.47 2.94 12.87
N PHE A 47 12.43 2.30 12.34
CA PHE A 47 12.39 1.84 10.96
C PHE A 47 11.31 2.60 10.18
N PHE A 48 11.66 2.96 8.96
CA PHE A 48 10.79 3.62 8.00
C PHE A 48 10.66 2.76 6.75
N TYR A 49 9.45 2.65 6.22
CA TYR A 49 9.15 1.86 5.03
C TYR A 49 8.51 2.74 3.97
N THR A 50 8.97 2.62 2.75
CA THR A 50 8.38 3.31 1.61
C THR A 50 8.45 2.46 0.35
N ALA A 51 7.44 2.61 -0.52
CA ALA A 51 7.43 2.08 -1.88
C ALA A 51 7.75 3.17 -2.93
N SER A 52 8.10 4.39 -2.48
CA SER A 52 8.46 5.53 -3.33
C SER A 52 9.97 5.72 -3.34
N GLU A 53 10.57 5.65 -4.54
CA GLU A 53 11.99 5.94 -4.75
C GLU A 53 12.32 7.38 -4.33
N THR A 54 11.49 8.34 -4.73
CA THR A 54 11.67 9.77 -4.38
C THR A 54 11.59 10.00 -2.86
N GLU A 55 10.67 9.32 -2.16
CA GLU A 55 10.58 9.43 -0.70
C GLU A 55 11.81 8.80 -0.03
N LYS A 56 12.30 7.66 -0.52
CA LYS A 56 13.55 7.04 -0.07
C LYS A 56 14.73 8.00 -0.24
N GLU A 57 14.89 8.60 -1.40
CA GLU A 57 15.99 9.55 -1.67
C GLU A 57 15.91 10.77 -0.77
N ARG A 58 14.71 11.33 -0.58
CA ARG A 58 14.50 12.44 0.36
C ARG A 58 14.84 12.04 1.80
N ALA A 59 14.46 10.85 2.23
CA ALA A 59 14.78 10.35 3.55
C ALA A 59 16.30 10.24 3.79
N VAL A 60 17.06 9.81 2.78
CA VAL A 60 18.51 9.74 2.83
C VAL A 60 19.14 11.15 2.83
N THR A 61 18.77 12.01 1.88
CA THR A 61 19.42 13.30 1.65
C THR A 61 19.03 14.36 2.68
N ALA A 62 17.73 14.48 3.00
CA ALA A 62 17.23 15.52 3.91
C ALA A 62 17.26 15.12 5.38
N HIS A 63 17.08 13.82 5.69
CA HIS A 63 17.04 13.34 7.07
C HIS A 63 18.29 12.55 7.48
N GLY A 64 19.15 12.18 6.54
CA GLY A 64 20.35 11.39 6.78
C GLY A 64 20.05 9.98 7.27
N TRP A 65 18.90 9.40 6.86
CA TRP A 65 18.55 8.03 7.18
C TRP A 65 19.30 7.06 6.29
N SER A 66 19.52 5.84 6.77
CA SER A 66 20.29 4.84 6.05
C SER A 66 19.38 3.77 5.47
N VAL A 67 19.47 3.52 4.18
CA VAL A 67 18.81 2.36 3.56
C VAL A 67 19.44 1.09 4.12
N THR A 68 18.63 0.17 4.63
CA THR A 68 19.14 -1.08 5.19
C THR A 68 19.42 -2.09 4.07
N LYS A 69 20.17 -3.16 4.44
CA LYS A 69 20.36 -4.32 3.55
C LYS A 69 19.30 -5.40 3.78
N THR A 70 18.29 -5.12 4.59
CA THR A 70 17.19 -6.06 4.85
C THR A 70 16.46 -6.35 3.54
N PRO A 71 16.31 -7.63 3.16
CA PRO A 71 15.54 -7.97 1.98
C PRO A 71 14.09 -7.60 2.20
N MET A 72 13.62 -6.62 1.43
CA MET A 72 12.22 -6.27 1.27
C MET A 72 11.82 -6.60 -0.16
N TYR A 73 10.56 -6.96 -0.34
CA TYR A 73 10.02 -7.41 -1.60
C TYR A 73 9.08 -6.37 -2.21
N TYR A 74 8.01 -6.79 -2.88
CA TYR A 74 7.17 -5.90 -3.66
C TYR A 74 5.73 -5.89 -3.14
N LEU A 75 5.09 -4.74 -3.29
CA LEU A 75 3.65 -4.54 -3.13
C LEU A 75 3.05 -4.10 -4.46
N SER A 76 1.73 -4.04 -4.56
CA SER A 76 1.09 -3.30 -5.63
C SER A 76 0.90 -1.83 -5.22
N SER A 77 1.17 -0.90 -6.14
CA SER A 77 0.87 0.53 -5.94
C SER A 77 -0.61 0.86 -6.10
N ALA A 78 -1.39 -0.05 -6.71
CA ALA A 78 -2.82 0.10 -6.93
C ALA A 78 -3.61 -1.03 -6.27
N PRO A 79 -4.88 -0.78 -5.88
CA PRO A 79 -5.78 -1.83 -5.41
C PRO A 79 -5.98 -2.92 -6.47
N PHE A 80 -6.14 -4.16 -6.03
CA PHE A 80 -6.47 -5.30 -6.89
C PHE A 80 -7.35 -6.29 -6.15
N PRO A 81 -8.08 -7.19 -6.84
CA PRO A 81 -8.93 -8.20 -6.21
C PRO A 81 -8.13 -9.08 -5.23
N GLY A 82 -8.57 -9.14 -3.97
CA GLY A 82 -7.91 -9.87 -2.90
C GLY A 82 -6.69 -9.16 -2.28
N GLY A 83 -6.26 -8.04 -2.81
CA GLY A 83 -5.22 -7.20 -2.22
C GLY A 83 -5.69 -6.48 -0.97
N LYS A 84 -4.82 -6.37 0.03
CA LYS A 84 -5.11 -5.66 1.28
C LYS A 84 -4.20 -4.45 1.44
N PRO A 85 -4.74 -3.27 1.79
CA PRO A 85 -3.91 -2.09 2.04
C PRO A 85 -3.00 -2.31 3.25
N LEU A 86 -1.77 -1.84 3.14
CA LEU A 86 -0.84 -1.68 4.25
C LEU A 86 -0.79 -0.21 4.63
N TYR A 87 -1.14 0.11 5.85
CA TYR A 87 -1.17 1.46 6.40
C TYR A 87 0.14 1.77 7.10
N ARG A 88 0.71 2.94 6.81
CA ARG A 88 1.86 3.47 7.54
C ARG A 88 1.40 4.53 8.52
N LEU A 89 1.83 4.36 9.78
CA LEU A 89 1.60 5.34 10.84
C LEU A 89 2.92 5.70 11.50
N ARG A 90 3.12 7.00 11.76
CA ARG A 90 4.28 7.52 12.46
C ARG A 90 3.97 7.65 13.95
N TRP A 91 4.86 7.16 14.79
CA TRP A 91 4.80 7.44 16.22
C TRP A 91 5.13 8.91 16.51
N THR A 92 4.31 9.60 17.31
CA THR A 92 4.45 11.03 17.52
C THR A 92 5.67 11.42 18.34
N ARG A 93 6.20 10.51 19.15
CA ARG A 93 7.33 10.77 20.07
C ARG A 93 8.69 10.76 19.39
N LYS A 94 8.86 10.02 18.29
CA LYS A 94 10.11 9.92 17.53
C LYS A 94 9.90 9.41 16.12
N ALA A 95 10.94 9.46 15.29
CA ALA A 95 10.90 8.89 13.93
C ALA A 95 10.92 7.35 13.98
N SER A 96 9.79 6.76 14.32
CA SER A 96 9.54 5.33 14.29
C SER A 96 8.16 5.08 13.71
N TYR A 97 8.03 4.05 12.88
CA TYR A 97 6.83 3.82 12.07
C TYR A 97 6.31 2.41 12.29
N ILE A 98 5.00 2.29 12.41
CA ILE A 98 4.31 1.01 12.42
C ILE A 98 3.60 0.80 11.09
N ILE A 99 3.65 -0.41 10.57
CA ILE A 99 2.91 -0.85 9.40
C ILE A 99 1.84 -1.84 9.87
N THR A 100 0.61 -1.64 9.42
CA THR A 100 -0.50 -2.55 9.71
C THR A 100 -1.39 -2.75 8.48
N GLY A 101 -1.96 -3.93 8.35
CA GLY A 101 -3.02 -4.25 7.38
C GLY A 101 -4.41 -4.29 8.01
N SER A 102 -4.55 -3.88 9.28
CA SER A 102 -5.80 -3.90 10.02
C SER A 102 -6.40 -2.50 10.13
N ASP A 103 -7.60 -2.29 9.60
CA ASP A 103 -8.35 -1.04 9.77
C ASP A 103 -8.59 -0.72 11.24
N SER A 104 -9.00 -1.72 12.02
CA SER A 104 -9.25 -1.58 13.45
C SER A 104 -7.99 -1.19 14.23
N GLU A 105 -6.82 -1.76 13.90
CA GLU A 105 -5.56 -1.36 14.54
C GLU A 105 -5.19 0.07 14.15
N ARG A 106 -5.27 0.44 12.86
CA ARG A 106 -5.04 1.81 12.40
C ARG A 106 -5.90 2.82 13.16
N GLU A 107 -7.21 2.55 13.28
CA GLU A 107 -8.16 3.43 13.96
C GLU A 107 -7.82 3.59 15.44
N LYS A 108 -7.54 2.50 16.14
CA LYS A 108 -7.12 2.51 17.55
C LYS A 108 -5.83 3.30 17.77
N LEU A 109 -4.84 3.11 16.90
CA LEU A 109 -3.57 3.81 16.99
C LEU A 109 -3.75 5.33 16.79
N VAL A 110 -4.53 5.74 15.80
CA VAL A 110 -4.85 7.17 15.56
C VAL A 110 -5.65 7.74 16.73
N ALA A 111 -6.70 7.06 17.19
CA ALA A 111 -7.53 7.51 18.30
C ALA A 111 -6.75 7.66 19.62
N SER A 112 -5.65 6.90 19.80
CA SER A 112 -4.77 7.03 20.96
C SER A 112 -4.02 8.37 21.03
N GLY A 113 -3.98 9.15 19.95
CA GLY A 113 -3.18 10.36 19.82
C GLY A 113 -1.66 10.13 19.76
N SER A 114 -1.22 8.88 19.92
CA SER A 114 0.21 8.52 19.90
C SER A 114 0.75 8.27 18.49
N PHE A 115 -0.13 8.12 17.50
CA PHE A 115 0.25 7.87 16.12
C PHE A 115 -0.47 8.81 15.15
N ARG A 116 0.27 9.21 14.12
CA ARG A 116 -0.26 9.94 12.97
C ARG A 116 -0.32 9.02 11.77
N TYR A 117 -1.47 8.93 11.13
CA TYR A 117 -1.63 8.22 9.86
C TYR A 117 -0.94 8.97 8.73
N GLU A 118 -0.13 8.28 7.95
CA GLU A 118 0.62 8.86 6.83
C GLU A 118 0.15 8.38 5.44
N GLY A 119 -0.70 7.36 5.40
CA GLY A 119 -1.25 6.86 4.14
C GLY A 119 -1.07 5.36 3.94
N VAL A 120 -1.40 4.91 2.74
CA VAL A 120 -1.23 3.53 2.29
C VAL A 120 0.18 3.37 1.73
N LEU A 121 0.95 2.43 2.27
CA LEU A 121 2.28 2.05 1.78
C LEU A 121 2.19 1.33 0.42
N GLY A 122 1.15 0.53 0.24
CA GLY A 122 0.86 -0.28 -0.93
C GLY A 122 -0.16 -1.35 -0.59
N TYR A 123 -0.46 -2.20 -1.55
CA TYR A 123 -1.43 -3.29 -1.41
C TYR A 123 -0.72 -4.64 -1.41
N ALA A 124 -0.91 -5.39 -0.34
CA ALA A 124 -0.29 -6.68 -0.12
C ALA A 124 -1.11 -7.82 -0.71
N PRO A 125 -0.47 -8.85 -1.31
CA PRO A 125 -1.14 -10.04 -1.77
C PRO A 125 -1.64 -10.93 -0.62
N SER A 126 -2.54 -11.86 -0.92
CA SER A 126 -2.87 -12.98 -0.04
C SER A 126 -1.83 -14.11 -0.18
N ALA A 127 -1.90 -15.11 0.71
CA ALA A 127 -1.05 -16.31 0.64
C ALA A 127 -1.23 -17.10 -0.67
N THR A 128 -2.36 -16.95 -1.34
CA THR A 128 -2.73 -17.67 -2.56
C THR A 128 -2.41 -16.91 -3.84
N SER A 129 -1.78 -15.75 -3.75
CA SER A 129 -1.51 -14.85 -4.90
C SER A 129 -0.27 -15.25 -5.72
N GLY A 130 0.12 -16.51 -5.76
CA GLY A 130 1.30 -16.98 -6.47
C GLY A 130 2.58 -16.95 -5.62
N LYS A 131 3.71 -16.54 -6.21
CA LYS A 131 5.00 -16.49 -5.50
C LYS A 131 5.04 -15.30 -4.54
N VAL A 132 4.78 -15.57 -3.27
CA VAL A 132 4.74 -14.58 -2.19
C VAL A 132 5.60 -15.01 -1.01
N VAL A 133 6.06 -14.05 -0.25
CA VAL A 133 6.81 -14.26 1.00
C VAL A 133 6.03 -13.68 2.16
N LYS A 134 5.96 -14.41 3.26
CA LYS A 134 5.32 -13.98 4.50
C LYS A 134 6.18 -12.96 5.22
N ILE A 135 5.57 -11.88 5.68
CA ILE A 135 6.22 -10.82 6.43
C ILE A 135 5.71 -10.82 7.86
N PHE A 136 6.62 -10.75 8.80
CA PHE A 136 6.37 -10.63 10.22
C PHE A 136 6.65 -9.20 10.70
N ARG A 137 5.95 -8.78 11.72
CA ARG A 137 6.23 -7.56 12.46
C ARG A 137 6.85 -7.89 13.81
N LEU A 138 7.95 -7.22 14.12
CA LEU A 138 8.62 -7.31 15.41
C LEU A 138 8.54 -5.96 16.10
N THR A 139 8.61 -5.96 17.43
CA THR A 139 8.58 -4.75 18.25
C THR A 139 9.68 -4.75 19.29
N ASN A 140 10.24 -3.56 19.56
CA ASN A 140 11.21 -3.32 20.62
C ASN A 140 11.14 -1.86 21.09
N ASN A 141 10.55 -1.61 22.26
CA ASN A 141 10.52 -0.30 22.92
C ASN A 141 10.12 0.87 21.99
N GLY A 142 8.96 0.76 21.34
CA GLY A 142 8.44 1.78 20.40
C GLY A 142 9.20 1.82 19.08
N ARG A 143 9.86 0.74 18.69
CA ARG A 143 10.38 0.48 17.36
C ARG A 143 9.64 -0.72 16.78
N TRP A 144 9.28 -0.64 15.51
CA TRP A 144 8.62 -1.72 14.77
C TRP A 144 9.45 -2.04 13.54
N ARG A 145 9.73 -3.33 13.32
CA ARG A 145 10.53 -3.81 12.20
C ARG A 145 9.77 -4.90 11.45
N LEU A 146 9.89 -4.88 10.13
CA LEU A 146 9.38 -5.93 9.26
C LEU A 146 10.50 -6.89 8.88
N ALA A 147 10.19 -8.18 8.82
CA ALA A 147 11.15 -9.19 8.41
C ALA A 147 10.46 -10.41 7.80
N ILE A 148 11.15 -11.07 6.88
CA ILE A 148 10.80 -12.43 6.44
C ILE A 148 11.13 -13.42 7.55
N GLU A 149 10.60 -14.65 7.47
CA GLU A 149 10.75 -15.67 8.51
C GLU A 149 12.21 -15.89 8.92
N ALA A 150 13.08 -16.23 7.98
CA ALA A 150 14.50 -16.48 8.28
C ALA A 150 15.23 -15.28 8.92
N HIS A 151 14.81 -14.05 8.64
CA HIS A 151 15.38 -12.86 9.25
C HIS A 151 14.76 -12.60 10.63
N THR A 152 13.48 -12.89 10.79
CA THR A 152 12.78 -12.84 12.08
C THR A 152 13.47 -13.73 13.11
N GLU A 153 13.77 -14.98 12.75
CA GLU A 153 14.48 -15.93 13.60
C GLU A 153 15.86 -15.40 14.03
N LYS A 154 16.62 -14.84 13.08
CA LYS A 154 17.94 -14.24 13.37
C LYS A 154 17.85 -13.05 14.31
N ILE A 155 16.89 -12.16 14.12
CA ILE A 155 16.67 -10.99 14.99
C ILE A 155 16.33 -11.46 16.41
N LEU A 156 15.40 -12.39 16.55
CA LEU A 156 14.96 -12.88 17.86
C LEU A 156 16.08 -13.63 18.61
N ALA A 157 16.95 -14.33 17.89
CA ALA A 157 18.07 -15.06 18.47
C ALA A 157 19.25 -14.16 18.88
N ASN A 158 19.52 -13.08 18.13
CA ASN A 158 20.77 -12.34 18.26
C ASN A 158 20.62 -10.88 18.71
N GLU A 159 19.40 -10.31 18.61
CA GLU A 159 19.16 -8.90 18.96
C GLU A 159 18.26 -8.81 20.22
N PRO A 160 18.81 -8.57 21.41
CA PRO A 160 18.04 -8.54 22.64
C PRO A 160 16.93 -7.49 22.64
N GLY A 161 15.80 -7.83 23.24
CA GLY A 161 14.67 -6.92 23.42
C GLY A 161 13.65 -6.89 22.26
N TRP A 162 13.97 -7.52 21.12
CA TRP A 162 12.98 -7.71 20.07
C TRP A 162 12.01 -8.81 20.44
N LYS A 163 10.74 -8.60 20.11
CA LYS A 163 9.65 -9.56 20.32
C LYS A 163 8.85 -9.69 19.03
N LEU A 164 8.35 -10.88 18.78
CA LEU A 164 7.41 -11.10 17.69
C LEU A 164 6.07 -10.42 18.02
N ASP A 165 5.65 -9.50 17.16
CA ASP A 165 4.36 -8.83 17.26
C ASP A 165 3.28 -9.56 16.42
N GLY A 166 3.70 -10.41 15.52
CA GLY A 166 2.87 -11.36 14.77
C GLY A 166 3.15 -11.38 13.28
N PRO A 167 2.49 -12.30 12.55
CA PRO A 167 2.48 -12.25 11.11
C PRO A 167 1.71 -11.01 10.67
N LEU A 168 2.28 -10.26 9.71
CA LEU A 168 1.63 -9.06 9.20
C LEU A 168 0.81 -9.36 7.95
N LEU A 169 1.48 -9.61 6.83
CA LEU A 169 0.90 -9.90 5.53
C LEU A 169 1.95 -10.59 4.65
N TYR A 170 1.69 -10.62 3.35
CA TYR A 170 2.60 -11.14 2.34
C TYR A 170 3.13 -10.03 1.43
N GLN A 171 4.25 -10.26 0.79
CA GLN A 171 4.79 -9.44 -0.30
C GLN A 171 5.04 -10.32 -1.52
N PHE A 172 4.94 -9.75 -2.72
CA PHE A 172 5.32 -10.44 -3.95
C PHE A 172 6.84 -10.64 -4.00
N THR A 173 7.30 -11.79 -4.50
CA THR A 173 8.71 -12.00 -4.82
C THR A 173 9.06 -11.39 -6.20
N LEU A 174 10.35 -11.35 -6.54
CA LEU A 174 10.82 -10.84 -7.84
C LEU A 174 10.23 -11.59 -9.03
N ASP A 175 10.04 -12.89 -8.88
CA ASP A 175 9.66 -13.82 -9.97
C ASP A 175 8.16 -14.13 -9.99
N SER A 176 7.34 -13.29 -9.40
CA SER A 176 5.90 -13.52 -9.30
C SER A 176 5.09 -12.70 -10.30
#